data_1853d2b2d0f2de829966fc1ebafee355
#
_entry.id   1853d2b2d0f2de829966fc1ebafee355
#
_cell.length_a   1.000
_cell.length_b   1.000
_cell.length_c   1.000
_cell.angle_alpha   90.00
_cell.angle_beta   90.00
_cell.angle_gamma   90.00
#
_symmetry.space_group_name_H-M   'P 1'
#
loop_
_entity.id
_entity.type
_entity.pdbx_description
1 polymer ?
#
loop_
_entity_poly.entity_id
_entity_poly.type
_entity_poly.pdbx_seq_one_letter_code
_entity_poly.pdbx_strand_id
1 'polypeptide(L)'
;MRKGNQLMGFDKEAFKRSVLFNVKTLYRRTLEEANSQQIFQAVSYAIKDLIVDNWMETQKQLDRQDPKIVYYMSMEFLMGRALGNNLINLKAYKDVAKCLDELGIDLNVVEDQEPDAALGNGGLGRLAACFLDSLATLGYAAYGCGIRYRYGMFKQEIKDGYQVEAPDIWLKDGNPFELRRPEYTKEVKFGGYVRSYVDDNGHTVFTQENYQSVKAVPYDMPIVGYGNGMVNTLRTQYSISMSVGRYSLLCSMVKQ
;
A
#
# COMPACT_ATOMS: atom_id res chain seq x y z
N MET A 1 -12.24 3.19 -27.93
CA MET A 1 -12.94 3.74 -26.77
C MET A 1 -14.10 2.80 -26.43
N ARG A 2 -13.92 1.86 -25.51
CA ARG A 2 -15.01 1.02 -24.99
C ARG A 2 -15.63 1.73 -23.81
N LYS A 3 -16.98 1.78 -23.76
CA LYS A 3 -17.77 2.31 -22.66
C LYS A 3 -17.26 1.68 -21.37
N GLY A 4 -16.70 2.50 -20.48
CA GLY A 4 -16.32 2.06 -19.14
C GLY A 4 -17.50 1.38 -18.47
N ASN A 5 -17.22 0.31 -17.73
CA ASN A 5 -18.16 -0.26 -16.80
C ASN A 5 -18.69 0.90 -15.95
N GLN A 6 -19.99 1.23 -16.14
CA GLN A 6 -20.66 2.14 -15.22
C GLN A 6 -20.51 1.49 -13.85
N LEU A 7 -19.85 2.19 -12.92
CA LEU A 7 -19.89 1.84 -11.51
C LEU A 7 -21.35 1.53 -11.17
N MET A 8 -21.65 0.30 -10.79
CA MET A 8 -22.93 -0.05 -10.20
C MET A 8 -23.17 0.97 -9.08
N GLY A 9 -24.36 1.57 -9.05
CA GLY A 9 -24.64 2.64 -8.09
C GLY A 9 -24.22 2.22 -6.68
N PHE A 10 -23.57 3.12 -5.94
CA PHE A 10 -23.08 2.86 -4.58
C PHE A 10 -24.27 2.39 -3.69
N ASP A 11 -24.20 1.15 -3.22
CA ASP A 11 -25.20 0.56 -2.34
C ASP A 11 -24.95 1.00 -0.88
N LYS A 12 -25.69 2.01 -0.45
CA LYS A 12 -25.58 2.62 0.88
C LYS A 12 -25.86 1.65 2.01
N GLU A 13 -26.84 0.79 1.85
CA GLU A 13 -27.21 -0.17 2.88
C GLU A 13 -26.19 -1.32 2.98
N ALA A 14 -25.67 -1.77 1.84
CA ALA A 14 -24.58 -2.75 1.84
C ALA A 14 -23.31 -2.17 2.50
N PHE A 15 -22.97 -0.92 2.22
CA PHE A 15 -21.84 -0.24 2.83
C PHE A 15 -21.99 -0.12 4.36
N LYS A 16 -23.13 0.38 4.85
CA LYS A 16 -23.40 0.48 6.29
C LYS A 16 -23.31 -0.88 6.98
N ARG A 17 -23.89 -1.92 6.37
CA ARG A 17 -23.77 -3.30 6.89
C ARG A 17 -22.33 -3.77 6.94
N SER A 18 -21.51 -3.48 5.91
CA SER A 18 -20.09 -3.83 5.87
C SER A 18 -19.32 -3.13 6.99
N VAL A 19 -19.55 -1.85 7.24
CA VAL A 19 -18.91 -1.12 8.34
C VAL A 19 -19.22 -1.76 9.69
N LEU A 20 -20.51 -2.00 9.98
CA LEU A 20 -20.94 -2.63 11.23
C LEU A 20 -20.38 -4.06 11.38
N PHE A 21 -20.38 -4.82 10.29
CA PHE A 21 -19.80 -6.16 10.26
C PHE A 21 -18.31 -6.13 10.57
N ASN A 22 -17.55 -5.19 9.99
CA ASN A 22 -16.12 -5.04 10.21
C ASN A 22 -15.81 -4.63 11.66
N VAL A 23 -16.56 -3.70 12.26
CA VAL A 23 -16.41 -3.36 13.69
C VAL A 23 -16.59 -4.61 14.56
N LYS A 24 -17.64 -5.38 14.30
CA LYS A 24 -17.94 -6.61 15.06
C LYS A 24 -16.86 -7.67 14.88
N THR A 25 -16.44 -7.94 13.66
CA THR A 25 -15.56 -9.08 13.36
C THR A 25 -14.09 -8.80 13.68
N LEU A 26 -13.62 -7.59 13.47
CA LEU A 26 -12.24 -7.21 13.76
C LEU A 26 -12.01 -6.96 15.26
N TYR A 27 -13.02 -6.38 15.96
CA TYR A 27 -12.82 -5.90 17.32
C TYR A 27 -13.75 -6.52 18.35
N ARG A 28 -14.76 -7.30 17.94
CA ARG A 28 -15.80 -7.88 18.80
C ARG A 28 -16.51 -6.82 19.63
N ARG A 29 -16.86 -5.69 18.99
CA ARG A 29 -17.49 -4.52 19.59
C ARG A 29 -18.71 -4.10 18.80
N THR A 30 -19.59 -3.32 19.45
CA THR A 30 -20.62 -2.54 18.76
C THR A 30 -20.03 -1.21 18.26
N LEU A 31 -20.79 -0.47 17.47
CA LEU A 31 -20.32 0.82 16.95
C LEU A 31 -20.08 1.84 18.08
N GLU A 32 -20.95 1.83 19.08
CA GLU A 32 -20.90 2.73 20.24
C GLU A 32 -19.70 2.46 21.15
N GLU A 33 -19.23 1.21 21.17
CA GLU A 33 -18.07 0.79 21.96
C GLU A 33 -16.73 0.98 21.21
N ALA A 34 -16.78 1.16 19.90
CA ALA A 34 -15.59 1.29 19.07
C ALA A 34 -14.99 2.69 19.18
N ASN A 35 -13.66 2.76 19.29
CA ASN A 35 -12.96 4.04 19.21
C ASN A 35 -12.76 4.48 17.76
N SER A 36 -12.39 5.76 17.56
CA SER A 36 -12.24 6.35 16.22
C SER A 36 -11.27 5.59 15.31
N GLN A 37 -10.17 5.04 15.85
CA GLN A 37 -9.22 4.23 15.09
C GLN A 37 -9.82 2.90 14.61
N GLN A 38 -10.62 2.26 15.44
CA GLN A 38 -11.32 1.02 15.08
C GLN A 38 -12.39 1.28 14.01
N ILE A 39 -13.08 2.41 14.11
CA ILE A 39 -14.05 2.87 13.12
C ILE A 39 -13.34 3.16 11.79
N PHE A 40 -12.20 3.87 11.81
CA PHE A 40 -11.37 4.09 10.62
C PHE A 40 -11.00 2.78 9.93
N GLN A 41 -10.52 1.80 10.66
CA GLN A 41 -10.18 0.48 10.09
C GLN A 41 -11.39 -0.18 9.46
N ALA A 42 -12.53 -0.19 10.16
CA ALA A 42 -13.77 -0.83 9.68
C ALA A 42 -14.31 -0.15 8.40
N VAL A 43 -14.28 1.18 8.36
CA VAL A 43 -14.68 1.97 7.16
C VAL A 43 -13.72 1.69 6.01
N SER A 44 -12.41 1.69 6.28
CA SER A 44 -11.39 1.44 5.26
C SER A 44 -11.50 0.04 4.66
N TYR A 45 -11.79 -0.99 5.45
CA TYR A 45 -12.07 -2.33 4.94
C TYR A 45 -13.34 -2.36 4.08
N ALA A 46 -14.41 -1.68 4.48
CA ALA A 46 -15.63 -1.60 3.68
C ALA A 46 -15.40 -0.89 2.33
N ILE A 47 -14.55 0.13 2.29
CA ILE A 47 -14.13 0.79 1.03
C ILE A 47 -13.21 -0.11 0.22
N LYS A 48 -12.29 -0.85 0.86
CA LYS A 48 -11.41 -1.80 0.18
C LYS A 48 -12.20 -2.89 -0.55
N ASP A 49 -13.31 -3.38 0.03
CA ASP A 49 -14.17 -4.36 -0.63
C ASP A 49 -14.68 -3.84 -1.97
N LEU A 50 -15.06 -2.55 -2.07
CA LEU A 50 -15.47 -1.91 -3.33
C LEU A 50 -14.32 -1.79 -4.35
N ILE A 51 -13.08 -1.64 -3.85
CA ILE A 51 -11.89 -1.52 -4.69
C ILE A 51 -11.46 -2.88 -5.25
N VAL A 52 -11.53 -3.93 -4.44
CA VAL A 52 -11.00 -5.27 -4.77
C VAL A 52 -11.64 -5.86 -6.02
N ASP A 53 -12.94 -5.71 -6.20
CA ASP A 53 -13.64 -6.21 -7.39
C ASP A 53 -13.08 -5.56 -8.67
N ASN A 54 -12.89 -4.25 -8.67
CA ASN A 54 -12.30 -3.51 -9.78
C ASN A 54 -10.81 -3.88 -9.96
N TRP A 55 -10.10 -4.10 -8.86
CA TRP A 55 -8.68 -4.51 -8.90
C TRP A 55 -8.52 -5.88 -9.54
N MET A 56 -9.37 -6.83 -9.15
CA MET A 56 -9.41 -8.16 -9.77
C MET A 56 -9.78 -8.10 -11.26
N GLU A 57 -10.76 -7.28 -11.62
CA GLU A 57 -11.15 -7.14 -13.03
C GLU A 57 -10.04 -6.47 -13.85
N THR A 58 -9.38 -5.44 -13.31
CA THR A 58 -8.20 -4.84 -13.94
C THR A 58 -7.13 -5.90 -14.21
N GLN A 59 -6.79 -6.74 -13.21
CA GLN A 59 -5.80 -7.80 -13.37
C GLN A 59 -6.21 -8.80 -14.47
N LYS A 60 -7.47 -9.25 -14.47
CA LYS A 60 -7.97 -10.15 -15.53
C LYS A 60 -7.88 -9.54 -16.93
N GLN A 61 -8.10 -8.22 -17.04
CA GLN A 61 -7.97 -7.52 -18.32
C GLN A 61 -6.50 -7.45 -18.76
N LEU A 62 -5.57 -7.18 -17.85
CA LEU A 62 -4.15 -7.20 -18.14
C LEU A 62 -3.68 -8.58 -18.60
N ASP A 63 -4.11 -9.65 -17.92
CA ASP A 63 -3.75 -11.03 -18.28
C ASP A 63 -4.30 -11.44 -19.67
N ARG A 64 -5.50 -10.93 -20.04
CA ARG A 64 -6.12 -11.24 -21.34
C ARG A 64 -5.56 -10.43 -22.52
N GLN A 65 -5.19 -9.17 -22.27
CA GLN A 65 -4.80 -8.25 -23.33
C GLN A 65 -3.29 -8.19 -23.52
N ASP A 66 -2.53 -8.67 -22.54
CA ASP A 66 -1.06 -8.63 -22.52
C ASP A 66 -0.50 -7.27 -22.99
N PRO A 67 -0.94 -6.14 -22.38
CA PRO A 67 -0.52 -4.83 -22.83
C PRO A 67 0.92 -4.54 -22.38
N LYS A 68 1.52 -3.52 -22.99
CA LYS A 68 2.75 -2.96 -22.42
C LYS A 68 2.47 -2.41 -21.03
N ILE A 69 3.28 -2.83 -20.05
CA ILE A 69 3.14 -2.41 -18.65
C ILE A 69 4.25 -1.41 -18.32
N VAL A 70 3.87 -0.32 -17.67
CA VAL A 70 4.81 0.66 -17.11
C VAL A 70 5.19 0.20 -15.70
N TYR A 71 6.48 -0.01 -15.45
CA TYR A 71 7.02 -0.24 -14.11
C TYR A 71 7.71 1.03 -13.63
N TYR A 72 7.10 1.70 -12.66
CA TYR A 72 7.67 2.89 -12.03
C TYR A 72 8.45 2.48 -10.80
N MET A 73 9.77 2.45 -10.92
CA MET A 73 10.66 2.05 -9.84
C MET A 73 11.16 3.29 -9.10
N SER A 74 10.89 3.37 -7.80
CA SER A 74 11.39 4.45 -6.94
C SER A 74 11.75 3.94 -5.56
N MET A 75 12.77 4.56 -4.96
CA MET A 75 13.08 4.34 -3.55
C MET A 75 12.11 5.07 -2.62
N GLU A 76 11.35 6.03 -3.15
CA GLU A 76 10.43 6.87 -2.39
C GLU A 76 9.05 6.90 -3.03
N PHE A 77 8.01 6.68 -2.22
CA PHE A 77 6.61 6.91 -2.57
C PHE A 77 5.92 7.66 -1.43
N LEU A 78 5.81 8.97 -1.55
CA LEU A 78 5.14 9.81 -0.55
C LEU A 78 3.64 9.85 -0.84
N MET A 79 2.96 8.75 -0.49
CA MET A 79 1.55 8.56 -0.81
C MET A 79 0.63 9.42 0.05
N GLY A 80 0.94 9.59 1.33
CA GLY A 80 0.05 10.21 2.28
C GLY A 80 -1.12 9.30 2.68
N ARG A 81 -2.26 9.90 3.01
CA ARG A 81 -3.50 9.19 3.40
C ARG A 81 -4.23 8.67 2.16
N ALA A 82 -4.76 7.46 2.24
CA ALA A 82 -5.40 6.78 1.11
C ALA A 82 -6.93 6.86 1.13
N LEU A 83 -7.58 6.93 2.31
CA LEU A 83 -9.04 6.85 2.43
C LEU A 83 -9.74 7.93 1.61
N GLY A 84 -9.44 9.20 1.87
CA GLY A 84 -10.06 10.32 1.16
C GLY A 84 -9.78 10.29 -0.34
N ASN A 85 -8.54 10.00 -0.74
CA ASN A 85 -8.18 9.86 -2.16
C ASN A 85 -8.97 8.74 -2.85
N ASN A 86 -9.09 7.58 -2.22
CA ASN A 86 -9.88 6.47 -2.75
C ASN A 86 -11.35 6.83 -2.89
N LEU A 87 -11.94 7.50 -1.90
CA LEU A 87 -13.33 7.95 -1.93
C LEU A 87 -13.60 8.94 -3.09
N ILE A 88 -12.67 9.87 -3.32
CA ILE A 88 -12.75 10.82 -4.44
C ILE A 88 -12.65 10.07 -5.77
N ASN A 89 -11.69 9.17 -5.91
CA ASN A 89 -11.44 8.44 -7.16
C ASN A 89 -12.58 7.44 -7.48
N LEU A 90 -13.20 6.85 -6.47
CA LEU A 90 -14.43 6.05 -6.60
C LEU A 90 -15.68 6.89 -6.86
N LYS A 91 -15.62 8.23 -6.77
CA LYS A 91 -16.77 9.15 -6.79
C LYS A 91 -17.79 8.86 -5.70
N ALA A 92 -17.39 8.27 -4.60
CA ALA A 92 -18.25 7.83 -3.51
C ALA A 92 -18.20 8.75 -2.26
N TYR A 93 -17.34 9.79 -2.26
CA TYR A 93 -17.07 10.63 -1.09
C TYR A 93 -18.37 11.15 -0.40
N LYS A 94 -19.26 11.77 -1.18
CA LYS A 94 -20.51 12.34 -0.65
C LYS A 94 -21.49 11.27 -0.15
N ASP A 95 -21.57 10.15 -0.83
CA ASP A 95 -22.47 9.06 -0.43
C ASP A 95 -21.95 8.37 0.84
N VAL A 96 -20.65 8.15 0.94
CA VAL A 96 -20.03 7.58 2.15
C VAL A 96 -20.16 8.55 3.33
N ALA A 97 -19.86 9.84 3.14
CA ALA A 97 -20.04 10.85 4.20
C ALA A 97 -21.47 10.83 4.76
N LYS A 98 -22.48 10.79 3.87
CA LYS A 98 -23.88 10.72 4.29
C LYS A 98 -24.21 9.41 5.03
N CYS A 99 -23.70 8.26 4.57
CA CYS A 99 -23.90 6.98 5.24
C CYS A 99 -23.29 6.94 6.65
N LEU A 100 -22.11 7.56 6.82
CA LEU A 100 -21.44 7.65 8.11
C LEU A 100 -22.17 8.61 9.04
N ASP A 101 -22.65 9.76 8.53
CA ASP A 101 -23.48 10.70 9.29
C ASP A 101 -24.78 10.04 9.81
N GLU A 102 -25.45 9.21 8.99
CA GLU A 102 -26.61 8.41 9.39
C GLU A 102 -26.28 7.38 10.51
N LEU A 103 -24.99 7.00 10.65
CA LEU A 103 -24.49 6.14 11.73
C LEU A 103 -23.93 6.94 12.92
N GLY A 104 -24.02 8.27 12.89
CA GLY A 104 -23.47 9.16 13.92
C GLY A 104 -21.94 9.30 13.87
N ILE A 105 -21.32 9.04 12.70
CA ILE A 105 -19.87 9.10 12.50
C ILE A 105 -19.52 10.28 11.60
N ASP A 106 -18.61 11.15 12.04
CA ASP A 106 -18.03 12.20 11.21
C ASP A 106 -16.86 11.64 10.37
N LEU A 107 -16.99 11.72 9.04
CA LEU A 107 -15.96 11.25 8.11
C LEU A 107 -14.60 11.98 8.34
N ASN A 108 -14.62 13.27 8.69
CA ASN A 108 -13.38 14.00 8.93
C ASN A 108 -12.61 13.43 10.13
N VAL A 109 -13.33 13.06 11.21
CA VAL A 109 -12.73 12.40 12.36
C VAL A 109 -12.16 11.04 12.00
N VAL A 110 -12.82 10.33 11.09
CA VAL A 110 -12.35 9.02 10.57
C VAL A 110 -11.08 9.20 9.75
N GLU A 111 -11.06 10.15 8.80
CA GLU A 111 -9.88 10.45 7.97
C GLU A 111 -8.67 10.89 8.81
N ASP A 112 -8.89 11.60 9.92
CA ASP A 112 -7.82 12.06 10.82
C ASP A 112 -7.14 10.91 11.60
N GLN A 113 -7.73 9.73 11.65
CA GLN A 113 -7.11 8.55 12.25
C GLN A 113 -6.08 7.88 11.33
N GLU A 114 -6.11 8.17 10.03
CA GLU A 114 -5.20 7.55 9.08
C GLU A 114 -3.79 8.14 9.20
N PRO A 115 -2.77 7.31 9.50
CA PRO A 115 -1.39 7.76 9.46
C PRO A 115 -0.96 7.96 8.00
N ASP A 116 -0.12 8.95 7.74
CA ASP A 116 0.48 9.13 6.42
C ASP A 116 1.38 7.95 6.06
N ALA A 117 1.20 7.38 4.88
CA ALA A 117 2.22 6.51 4.26
C ALA A 117 3.35 7.42 3.73
N ALA A 118 4.17 7.94 4.65
CA ALA A 118 5.23 8.88 4.36
C ALA A 118 6.53 8.14 3.99
N LEU A 119 6.49 7.36 2.90
CA LEU A 119 7.63 6.57 2.41
C LEU A 119 8.52 7.40 1.47
N GLY A 120 8.75 8.65 1.79
CA GLY A 120 9.56 9.60 1.04
C GLY A 120 9.73 10.92 1.79
N ASN A 121 10.64 11.78 1.30
CA ASN A 121 11.02 13.02 1.97
C ASN A 121 10.48 14.29 1.30
N GLY A 122 10.16 14.23 0.00
CA GLY A 122 9.79 15.45 -0.72
C GLY A 122 9.41 15.20 -2.18
N GLY A 123 9.93 16.04 -3.08
CA GLY A 123 9.51 16.10 -4.48
C GLY A 123 9.63 14.80 -5.24
N LEU A 124 10.70 14.03 -5.06
CA LEU A 124 10.90 12.73 -5.72
C LEU A 124 9.78 11.74 -5.36
N GLY A 125 9.54 11.56 -4.06
CA GLY A 125 8.52 10.64 -3.57
C GLY A 125 7.10 11.10 -3.91
N ARG A 126 6.83 12.42 -3.85
CA ARG A 126 5.51 12.95 -4.21
C ARG A 126 5.24 12.87 -5.71
N LEU A 127 6.25 13.11 -6.55
CA LEU A 127 6.13 12.94 -7.99
C LEU A 127 5.77 11.49 -8.35
N ALA A 128 6.43 10.51 -7.72
CA ALA A 128 6.11 9.10 -7.91
C ALA A 128 4.65 8.79 -7.56
N ALA A 129 4.16 9.29 -6.42
CA ALA A 129 2.76 9.13 -6.01
C ALA A 129 1.78 9.75 -7.01
N CYS A 130 2.04 10.99 -7.48
CA CYS A 130 1.20 11.68 -8.47
C CYS A 130 1.20 10.95 -9.83
N PHE A 131 2.33 10.40 -10.26
CA PHE A 131 2.39 9.63 -11.50
C PHE A 131 1.57 8.34 -11.44
N LEU A 132 1.59 7.63 -10.32
CA LEU A 132 0.75 6.43 -10.16
C LEU A 132 -0.74 6.77 -10.27
N ASP A 133 -1.20 7.81 -9.61
CA ASP A 133 -2.59 8.29 -9.68
C ASP A 133 -2.96 8.69 -11.12
N SER A 134 -2.10 9.44 -11.79
CA SER A 134 -2.30 9.87 -13.18
C SER A 134 -2.35 8.69 -14.14
N LEU A 135 -1.45 7.71 -14.01
CA LEU A 135 -1.42 6.51 -14.85
C LEU A 135 -2.71 5.68 -14.70
N ALA A 136 -3.19 5.49 -13.47
CA ALA A 136 -4.45 4.81 -13.21
C ALA A 136 -5.65 5.57 -13.79
N THR A 137 -5.70 6.89 -13.61
CA THR A 137 -6.76 7.76 -14.10
C THR A 137 -6.80 7.82 -15.64
N LEU A 138 -5.65 7.78 -16.29
CA LEU A 138 -5.55 7.74 -17.75
C LEU A 138 -5.74 6.34 -18.35
N GLY A 139 -5.88 5.31 -17.51
CA GLY A 139 -6.13 3.94 -17.96
C GLY A 139 -4.89 3.21 -18.45
N TYR A 140 -3.69 3.63 -18.06
CA TYR A 140 -2.45 2.93 -18.37
C TYR A 140 -2.20 1.78 -17.39
N ALA A 141 -1.81 0.62 -17.93
CA ALA A 141 -1.34 -0.50 -17.14
C ALA A 141 -0.01 -0.14 -16.47
N ALA A 142 0.02 -0.05 -15.15
CA ALA A 142 1.21 0.36 -14.42
C ALA A 142 1.36 -0.34 -13.07
N TYR A 143 2.62 -0.58 -12.69
CA TYR A 143 3.02 -0.99 -11.35
C TYR A 143 4.00 0.02 -10.77
N GLY A 144 3.74 0.48 -9.54
CA GLY A 144 4.75 1.10 -8.72
C GLY A 144 5.57 0.01 -8.03
N CYS A 145 6.89 0.16 -8.00
CA CYS A 145 7.79 -0.77 -7.34
C CYS A 145 8.73 -0.01 -6.40
N GLY A 146 8.67 -0.32 -5.09
CA GLY A 146 9.42 0.42 -4.10
C GLY A 146 9.73 -0.36 -2.83
N ILE A 147 10.16 0.35 -1.81
CA ILE A 147 10.54 -0.19 -0.50
C ILE A 147 9.44 0.13 0.50
N ARG A 148 9.02 -0.87 1.27
CA ARG A 148 8.10 -0.70 2.39
C ARG A 148 8.93 -0.44 3.65
N TYR A 149 9.23 0.83 3.89
CA TYR A 149 9.97 1.24 5.07
C TYR A 149 9.19 0.90 6.35
N ARG A 150 9.93 0.44 7.36
CA ARG A 150 9.35 0.14 8.68
C ARG A 150 8.82 1.39 9.38
N TYR A 151 9.50 2.49 9.19
CA TYR A 151 9.13 3.80 9.72
C TYR A 151 8.88 4.74 8.54
N GLY A 152 7.90 5.64 8.68
CA GLY A 152 7.73 6.75 7.78
C GLY A 152 8.80 7.83 7.99
N MET A 153 8.64 8.97 7.31
CA MET A 153 9.44 10.15 7.61
C MET A 153 9.28 10.49 9.11
N PHE A 154 10.37 10.78 9.80
CA PHE A 154 10.40 10.97 11.24
C PHE A 154 9.36 12.01 11.71
N LYS A 155 8.86 11.83 12.94
CA LYS A 155 8.04 12.82 13.63
C LYS A 155 8.93 13.90 14.21
N GLN A 156 8.48 15.15 14.09
CA GLN A 156 9.11 16.29 14.74
C GLN A 156 8.44 16.53 16.09
N GLU A 157 9.20 16.45 17.15
CA GLU A 157 8.78 16.82 18.50
C GLU A 157 9.57 18.04 18.96
N ILE A 158 8.97 18.86 19.83
CA ILE A 158 9.67 19.98 20.49
C ILE A 158 9.86 19.61 21.94
N LYS A 159 11.15 19.53 22.35
CA LYS A 159 11.54 19.32 23.77
C LYS A 159 12.50 20.42 24.20
N ASP A 160 12.18 21.09 25.28
CA ASP A 160 12.98 22.18 25.82
C ASP A 160 13.32 23.30 24.81
N GLY A 161 12.39 23.55 23.85
CA GLY A 161 12.55 24.56 22.81
C GLY A 161 13.36 24.09 21.59
N TYR A 162 13.81 22.83 21.55
CA TYR A 162 14.56 22.24 20.44
C TYR A 162 13.75 21.19 19.72
N GLN A 163 13.97 21.06 18.38
CA GLN A 163 13.42 19.99 17.60
C GLN A 163 14.12 18.67 17.96
N VAL A 164 13.30 17.63 18.16
CA VAL A 164 13.75 16.26 18.37
C VAL A 164 13.02 15.35 17.37
N GLU A 165 13.76 14.50 16.67
CA GLU A 165 13.21 13.53 15.75
C GLU A 165 12.83 12.25 16.50
N ALA A 166 11.59 11.78 16.27
CA ALA A 166 11.06 10.53 16.79
C ALA A 166 10.66 9.59 15.65
N PRO A 167 10.77 8.25 15.84
CA PRO A 167 10.34 7.30 14.83
C PRO A 167 8.84 7.45 14.52
N ASP A 168 8.48 7.53 13.24
CA ASP A 168 7.10 7.46 12.81
C ASP A 168 6.67 6.01 12.62
N ILE A 169 5.94 5.46 13.60
CA ILE A 169 5.46 4.06 13.60
C ILE A 169 4.12 4.01 12.87
N TRP A 170 4.10 4.35 11.58
CA TRP A 170 2.91 4.46 10.76
C TRP A 170 2.12 3.14 10.61
N LEU A 171 2.75 2.00 10.86
CA LEU A 171 2.15 0.67 10.78
C LEU A 171 1.74 0.10 12.15
N LYS A 172 1.66 0.91 13.20
CA LYS A 172 1.33 0.46 14.55
C LYS A 172 0.03 -0.36 14.58
N ASP A 173 -0.99 0.12 13.87
CA ASP A 173 -2.31 -0.52 13.78
C ASP A 173 -2.54 -1.22 12.43
N GLY A 174 -1.47 -1.40 11.65
CA GLY A 174 -1.52 -1.95 10.28
C GLY A 174 -2.02 -0.93 9.26
N ASN A 175 -1.98 -1.33 7.98
CA ASN A 175 -2.55 -0.55 6.88
C ASN A 175 -3.71 -1.36 6.26
N PRO A 176 -4.98 -0.87 6.36
CA PRO A 176 -6.14 -1.63 5.89
C PRO A 176 -6.16 -1.80 4.38
N PHE A 177 -5.53 -0.90 3.61
CA PHE A 177 -5.54 -0.94 2.15
C PHE A 177 -4.52 -1.90 1.55
N GLU A 178 -3.44 -2.26 2.25
CA GLU A 178 -2.45 -3.15 1.67
C GLU A 178 -2.82 -4.63 1.80
N LEU A 179 -2.29 -5.43 0.87
CA LEU A 179 -2.37 -6.89 0.86
C LEU A 179 -0.96 -7.47 0.90
N ARG A 180 -0.66 -8.24 1.93
CA ARG A 180 0.59 -9.01 2.01
C ARG A 180 0.54 -10.19 1.02
N ARG A 181 1.58 -10.34 0.20
CA ARG A 181 1.66 -11.35 -0.88
C ARG A 181 2.82 -12.32 -0.65
N PRO A 182 2.74 -13.19 0.39
CA PRO A 182 3.83 -14.09 0.75
C PRO A 182 4.17 -15.10 -0.36
N GLU A 183 3.23 -15.41 -1.24
CA GLU A 183 3.39 -16.31 -2.39
C GLU A 183 4.36 -15.77 -3.45
N TYR A 184 4.61 -14.46 -3.47
CA TYR A 184 5.59 -13.81 -4.36
C TYR A 184 6.90 -13.46 -3.66
N THR A 185 7.13 -14.01 -2.45
CA THR A 185 8.39 -13.77 -1.73
C THR A 185 9.58 -14.22 -2.56
N LYS A 186 10.60 -13.36 -2.65
CA LYS A 186 11.86 -13.65 -3.33
C LYS A 186 13.01 -13.60 -2.34
N GLU A 187 13.97 -14.48 -2.54
CA GLU A 187 15.25 -14.38 -1.88
C GLU A 187 16.15 -13.40 -2.65
N VAL A 188 16.75 -12.46 -1.93
CA VAL A 188 17.70 -11.48 -2.48
C VAL A 188 19.02 -11.66 -1.77
N LYS A 189 20.10 -11.80 -2.56
CA LYS A 189 21.45 -12.02 -2.08
C LYS A 189 22.25 -10.73 -2.14
N PHE A 190 22.87 -10.35 -1.02
CA PHE A 190 23.67 -9.13 -0.90
C PHE A 190 25.12 -9.45 -0.58
N GLY A 191 26.06 -8.75 -1.23
CA GLY A 191 27.49 -8.91 -1.02
C GLY A 191 28.03 -10.25 -1.53
N GLY A 192 29.11 -10.74 -0.92
CA GLY A 192 29.82 -11.91 -1.39
C GLY A 192 30.64 -11.66 -2.64
N TYR A 193 30.98 -12.72 -3.34
CA TYR A 193 31.74 -12.69 -4.60
C TYR A 193 31.13 -13.68 -5.61
N VAL A 194 31.31 -13.39 -6.89
CA VAL A 194 30.91 -14.28 -7.98
C VAL A 194 32.06 -15.21 -8.35
N ARG A 195 31.77 -16.51 -8.33
CA ARG A 195 32.64 -17.55 -8.85
C ARG A 195 32.10 -18.05 -10.18
N SER A 196 32.95 -18.24 -11.16
CA SER A 196 32.60 -18.88 -12.42
C SER A 196 33.35 -20.19 -12.59
N TYR A 197 32.67 -21.17 -13.18
CA TYR A 197 33.25 -22.45 -13.58
C TYR A 197 32.57 -22.94 -14.86
N VAL A 198 33.20 -23.88 -15.56
CA VAL A 198 32.60 -24.52 -16.74
C VAL A 198 32.00 -25.84 -16.28
N ASP A 199 30.70 -26.07 -16.61
CA ASP A 199 30.02 -27.32 -16.33
C ASP A 199 30.41 -28.44 -17.30
N ASP A 200 29.92 -29.65 -17.06
CA ASP A 200 30.22 -30.83 -17.87
C ASP A 200 29.72 -30.73 -19.34
N ASN A 201 28.85 -29.77 -19.63
CA ASN A 201 28.34 -29.49 -20.98
C ASN A 201 29.08 -28.35 -21.68
N GLY A 202 30.11 -27.79 -21.04
CA GLY A 202 30.91 -26.70 -21.62
C GLY A 202 30.32 -25.31 -21.41
N HIS A 203 29.26 -25.15 -20.61
CA HIS A 203 28.65 -23.86 -20.32
C HIS A 203 29.33 -23.18 -19.13
N THR A 204 29.57 -21.88 -19.23
CA THR A 204 30.05 -21.10 -18.09
C THR A 204 28.89 -20.83 -17.12
N VAL A 205 29.05 -21.33 -15.89
CA VAL A 205 28.12 -21.13 -14.78
C VAL A 205 28.69 -20.10 -13.82
N PHE A 206 27.82 -19.19 -13.35
CA PHE A 206 28.17 -18.18 -12.36
C PHE A 206 27.40 -18.48 -11.07
N THR A 207 28.14 -18.54 -9.95
CA THR A 207 27.56 -18.73 -8.60
C THR A 207 27.96 -17.56 -7.71
N GLN A 208 27.04 -17.07 -6.89
CA GLN A 208 27.35 -16.09 -5.85
C GLN A 208 27.63 -16.84 -4.55
N GLU A 209 28.81 -16.60 -3.95
CA GLU A 209 29.27 -17.24 -2.73
C GLU A 209 29.45 -16.20 -1.61
N ASN A 210 29.36 -16.66 -0.35
CA ASN A 210 29.57 -15.83 0.85
C ASN A 210 28.68 -14.57 0.91
N TYR A 211 27.42 -14.69 0.48
CA TYR A 211 26.41 -13.62 0.49
C TYR A 211 25.57 -13.64 1.75
N GLN A 212 24.95 -12.50 2.05
CA GLN A 212 23.84 -12.41 2.99
C GLN A 212 22.53 -12.56 2.24
N SER A 213 21.61 -13.36 2.75
CA SER A 213 20.30 -13.56 2.15
C SER A 213 19.21 -12.87 2.96
N VAL A 214 18.32 -12.18 2.26
CA VAL A 214 17.10 -11.61 2.83
C VAL A 214 15.89 -12.06 2.02
N LYS A 215 14.75 -12.23 2.69
CA LYS A 215 13.47 -12.43 2.01
C LYS A 215 12.82 -11.09 1.73
N ALA A 216 12.55 -10.80 0.47
CA ALA A 216 11.74 -9.67 0.04
C ALA A 216 10.28 -10.11 -0.05
N VAL A 217 9.46 -9.67 0.90
CA VAL A 217 8.04 -10.00 0.97
C VAL A 217 7.23 -8.86 0.38
N PRO A 218 6.46 -9.08 -0.71
CA PRO A 218 5.66 -8.03 -1.32
C PRO A 218 4.42 -7.68 -0.50
N TYR A 219 4.08 -6.39 -0.58
CA TYR A 219 2.83 -5.80 -0.11
C TYR A 219 2.25 -4.98 -1.25
N ASP A 220 1.03 -5.29 -1.66
CA ASP A 220 0.32 -4.62 -2.75
C ASP A 220 -0.68 -3.62 -2.18
N MET A 221 -0.63 -2.39 -2.66
CA MET A 221 -1.55 -1.31 -2.34
C MET A 221 -2.28 -0.89 -3.62
N PRO A 222 -3.63 -0.76 -3.58
CA PRO A 222 -4.39 -0.35 -4.76
C PRO A 222 -4.18 1.13 -5.08
N ILE A 223 -4.04 1.44 -6.34
CA ILE A 223 -4.01 2.78 -6.89
C ILE A 223 -5.23 2.95 -7.78
N VAL A 224 -6.24 3.60 -7.25
CA VAL A 224 -7.56 3.73 -7.88
C VAL A 224 -7.56 4.87 -8.89
N GLY A 225 -7.97 4.59 -10.12
CA GLY A 225 -8.16 5.62 -11.14
C GLY A 225 -9.46 6.40 -10.94
N TYR A 226 -9.45 7.69 -11.26
CA TYR A 226 -10.60 8.58 -11.07
C TYR A 226 -11.79 8.21 -11.96
N GLY A 227 -12.80 7.61 -11.37
CA GLY A 227 -14.10 7.34 -11.99
C GLY A 227 -14.09 6.43 -13.23
N ASN A 228 -13.04 5.64 -13.45
CA ASN A 228 -12.88 4.79 -14.62
C ASN A 228 -12.87 3.28 -14.31
N GLY A 229 -12.95 2.89 -13.03
CA GLY A 229 -12.93 1.49 -12.60
C GLY A 229 -11.57 0.81 -12.70
N MET A 230 -10.52 1.51 -13.15
CA MET A 230 -9.17 0.94 -13.19
C MET A 230 -8.50 1.02 -11.81
N VAL A 231 -7.81 -0.05 -11.45
CA VAL A 231 -7.02 -0.12 -10.20
C VAL A 231 -5.66 -0.70 -10.51
N ASN A 232 -4.65 0.15 -10.51
CA ASN A 232 -3.24 -0.25 -10.60
C ASN A 232 -2.70 -0.69 -9.24
N THR A 233 -1.47 -1.18 -9.20
CA THR A 233 -0.84 -1.71 -8.00
C THR A 233 0.44 -0.94 -7.67
N LEU A 234 0.57 -0.49 -6.43
CA LEU A 234 1.86 -0.14 -5.84
C LEU A 234 2.34 -1.35 -5.05
N ARG A 235 3.39 -2.01 -5.54
CA ARG A 235 4.04 -3.15 -4.87
C ARG A 235 5.28 -2.68 -4.14
N THR A 236 5.23 -2.70 -2.82
CA THR A 236 6.38 -2.42 -1.98
C THR A 236 6.95 -3.69 -1.38
N GLN A 237 8.28 -3.72 -1.17
CA GLN A 237 8.97 -4.88 -0.64
C GLN A 237 9.38 -4.64 0.81
N TYR A 238 9.00 -5.55 1.70
CA TYR A 238 9.49 -5.61 3.06
C TYR A 238 10.60 -6.65 3.20
N SER A 239 11.74 -6.24 3.73
CA SER A 239 12.91 -7.08 3.85
C SER A 239 12.96 -7.78 5.21
N ILE A 240 13.05 -9.12 5.19
CA ILE A 240 13.21 -9.95 6.39
C ILE A 240 14.58 -10.63 6.32
N SER A 241 15.47 -10.32 7.28
CA SER A 241 16.76 -11.00 7.39
C SER A 241 16.58 -12.48 7.73
N MET A 242 17.30 -13.35 7.04
CA MET A 242 17.32 -14.79 7.32
C MET A 242 18.37 -15.22 8.36
N SER A 243 19.30 -14.33 8.73
CA SER A 243 20.30 -14.60 9.75
C SER A 243 19.81 -14.22 11.14
N VAL A 244 19.69 -15.19 12.01
CA VAL A 244 19.60 -14.99 13.47
C VAL A 244 21.03 -14.65 13.94
N GLY A 245 21.36 -13.37 13.98
CA GLY A 245 22.63 -12.93 14.55
C GLY A 245 23.47 -12.05 13.61
N ARG A 246 23.10 -10.82 13.54
CA ARG A 246 23.80 -9.54 13.31
C ARG A 246 22.89 -8.59 12.56
N TYR A 247 22.74 -7.41 13.10
CA TYR A 247 21.86 -6.33 12.62
C TYR A 247 21.95 -6.17 11.10
N SER A 248 20.81 -6.31 10.42
CA SER A 248 20.74 -6.17 8.97
C SER A 248 21.14 -4.74 8.56
N LEU A 249 22.04 -4.63 7.62
CA LEU A 249 22.46 -3.36 7.01
C LEU A 249 21.29 -2.51 6.48
N LEU A 250 20.15 -3.13 6.18
CA LEU A 250 18.91 -2.44 5.76
C LEU A 250 18.20 -1.72 6.91
N CYS A 251 18.39 -2.14 8.16
CA CYS A 251 17.95 -1.36 9.34
C CYS A 251 18.85 -0.16 9.63
N SER A 252 20.09 -0.13 9.13
CA SER A 252 21.00 0.99 9.32
C SER A 252 20.79 2.14 8.34
N MET A 253 20.08 1.92 7.23
CA MET A 253 19.68 3.00 6.32
C MET A 253 18.53 3.85 6.88
N VAL A 254 17.93 3.47 8.01
CA VAL A 254 16.87 4.22 8.71
C VAL A 254 17.43 4.94 9.96
N LYS A 255 18.76 4.90 10.16
CA LYS A 255 19.46 5.66 11.20
C LYS A 255 20.28 6.76 10.55
N GLN A 256 19.66 7.69 9.86
CA GLN A 256 20.15 9.05 9.64
C GLN A 256 18.98 10.00 9.71
#